data_bebb1611f7d714c6e0022cec599afedc
#
_entry.id   bebb1611f7d714c6e0022cec599afedc
#
_cell.length_a   1.000
_cell.length_b   1.000
_cell.length_c   1.000
_cell.angle_alpha   90.00
_cell.angle_beta   90.00
_cell.angle_gamma   90.00
#
_symmetry.space_group_name_H-M   'P 1'
#
loop_
_entity.id
_entity.type
_entity.pdbx_description
1 polymer ?
#
loop_
_entity_poly.entity_id
_entity_poly.type
_entity_poly.pdbx_seq_one_letter_code
_entity_poly.pdbx_strand_id
1 'polypeptide(L)'
;MPGVSIHVVDVSRGMVAKGMRVELYRGETLLAAGDTAANGLLEHAALKERFPADNYRALFHVADYYRKTGVRLPPHPFLHVVSYDFGIDQPEQHYHLPFKCTPWGYSCFRGGA
;
A
#
# COMPACT_ATOMS: atom_id res chain seq x y z
N MET A 1 -18.01 -9.45 -2.25
CA MET A 1 -17.82 -8.05 -1.83
C MET A 1 -16.76 -7.40 -2.71
N PRO A 2 -17.11 -6.39 -3.51
CA PRO A 2 -16.10 -5.66 -4.27
C PRO A 2 -15.22 -4.79 -3.36
N GLY A 3 -14.29 -4.08 -3.97
CA GLY A 3 -13.42 -3.17 -3.26
C GLY A 3 -11.98 -3.62 -3.20
N VAL A 4 -11.16 -2.76 -2.62
CA VAL A 4 -9.72 -2.98 -2.45
C VAL A 4 -9.38 -2.81 -0.98
N SER A 5 -8.54 -3.67 -0.45
CA SER A 5 -7.94 -3.45 0.87
C SER A 5 -6.43 -3.49 0.74
N ILE A 6 -5.76 -2.62 1.49
CA ILE A 6 -4.30 -2.51 1.49
C ILE A 6 -3.84 -2.60 2.93
N HIS A 7 -3.01 -3.60 3.20
CA HIS A 7 -2.48 -3.86 4.54
C HIS A 7 -0.95 -3.86 4.50
N VAL A 8 -0.34 -3.08 5.37
CA VAL A 8 1.12 -2.90 5.37
C VAL A 8 1.73 -3.52 6.62
N VAL A 9 2.74 -4.36 6.40
CA VAL A 9 3.50 -5.01 7.46
C VAL A 9 4.95 -4.57 7.39
N ASP A 10 5.50 -4.14 8.50
CA ASP A 10 6.91 -3.84 8.67
C ASP A 10 7.62 -5.11 9.15
N VAL A 11 8.19 -5.85 8.19
CA VAL A 11 8.83 -7.13 8.50
C VAL A 11 10.08 -6.95 9.36
N SER A 12 10.82 -5.83 9.17
CA SER A 12 12.02 -5.58 9.95
C SER A 12 11.74 -5.40 11.44
N ARG A 13 10.52 -4.99 11.79
CA ARG A 13 10.10 -4.81 13.19
C ARG A 13 9.15 -5.92 13.67
N GLY A 14 8.73 -6.80 12.76
CA GLY A 14 7.82 -7.89 13.09
C GLY A 14 6.42 -7.43 13.49
N MET A 15 5.93 -6.33 12.89
CA MET A 15 4.64 -5.76 13.26
C MET A 15 4.00 -5.04 12.08
N VAL A 16 2.71 -4.73 12.19
CA VAL A 16 2.04 -3.91 11.18
C VAL A 16 2.64 -2.51 11.14
N ALA A 17 2.60 -1.88 9.98
CA ALA A 17 3.13 -0.54 9.79
C ALA A 17 2.01 0.48 9.98
N LYS A 18 2.10 1.25 11.06
CA LYS A 18 1.23 2.39 11.31
C LYS A 18 1.88 3.65 10.76
N GLY A 19 1.10 4.45 10.03
CA GLY A 19 1.55 5.78 9.60
C GLY A 19 2.35 5.78 8.30
N MET A 20 2.25 4.73 7.49
CA MET A 20 2.83 4.78 6.15
C MET A 20 1.85 5.44 5.19
N ARG A 21 2.31 6.44 4.47
CA ARG A 21 1.49 7.04 3.43
C ARG A 21 1.35 6.09 2.25
N VAL A 22 0.10 5.87 1.84
CA VAL A 22 -0.25 5.04 0.68
C VAL A 22 -1.20 5.82 -0.21
N GLU A 23 -0.99 5.70 -1.52
CA GLU A 23 -1.83 6.36 -2.52
C GLU A 23 -2.26 5.31 -3.55
N LEU A 24 -3.51 5.42 -4.01
CA LEU A 24 -4.04 4.54 -5.04
C LEU A 24 -4.51 5.38 -6.22
N TYR A 25 -4.01 5.04 -7.40
CA TYR A 25 -4.27 5.76 -8.65
C TYR A 25 -4.90 4.86 -9.70
N ARG A 26 -5.72 5.46 -10.55
CA ARG A 26 -6.11 4.93 -11.84
C ARG A 26 -5.60 5.91 -12.89
N GLY A 27 -4.57 5.52 -13.67
CA GLY A 27 -3.87 6.48 -14.50
C GLY A 27 -3.27 7.61 -13.66
N GLU A 28 -3.59 8.84 -13.97
CA GLU A 28 -3.14 10.00 -13.21
C GLU A 28 -4.16 10.46 -12.16
N THR A 29 -5.29 9.76 -12.04
CA THR A 29 -6.34 10.12 -11.10
C THR A 29 -6.10 9.50 -9.75
N LEU A 30 -5.93 10.33 -8.72
CA LEU A 30 -5.84 9.87 -7.34
C LEU A 30 -7.22 9.44 -6.85
N LEU A 31 -7.35 8.17 -6.46
CA LEU A 31 -8.62 7.61 -5.98
C LEU A 31 -8.70 7.59 -4.47
N ALA A 32 -7.59 7.31 -3.80
CA ALA A 32 -7.54 7.23 -2.35
C ALA A 32 -6.13 7.52 -1.87
N ALA A 33 -6.00 8.15 -0.72
CA ALA A 33 -4.71 8.42 -0.11
C ALA A 33 -4.89 8.57 1.40
N GLY A 34 -3.85 8.22 2.14
CA GLY A 34 -3.82 8.40 3.58
C GLY A 34 -2.65 7.69 4.20
N ASP A 35 -2.54 7.80 5.51
CA ASP A 35 -1.56 7.06 6.29
C ASP A 35 -2.23 5.80 6.84
N THR A 36 -1.51 4.68 6.86
CA THR A 36 -2.05 3.45 7.44
C THR A 36 -2.39 3.64 8.91
N ALA A 37 -3.47 3.00 9.34
CA ALA A 37 -3.95 3.06 10.70
C ALA A 37 -3.13 2.14 11.63
N ALA A 38 -3.50 2.10 12.91
CA ALA A 38 -2.80 1.30 13.91
C ALA A 38 -2.78 -0.20 13.58
N ASN A 39 -3.76 -0.68 12.80
CA ASN A 39 -3.82 -2.07 12.35
C ASN A 39 -3.10 -2.31 11.02
N GLY A 40 -2.45 -1.30 10.46
CA GLY A 40 -1.74 -1.40 9.19
C GLY A 40 -2.60 -1.24 7.96
N LEU A 41 -3.89 -1.03 8.09
CA LEU A 41 -4.79 -0.87 6.95
C LEU A 41 -4.85 0.59 6.50
N LEU A 42 -4.95 0.79 5.19
CA LEU A 42 -5.36 2.08 4.66
C LEU A 42 -6.88 2.16 4.79
N GLU A 43 -7.35 3.12 5.59
CA GLU A 43 -8.78 3.33 5.80
C GLU A 43 -9.23 4.52 4.96
N HIS A 44 -10.06 4.24 3.95
CA HIS A 44 -10.57 5.27 3.04
C HIS A 44 -11.88 4.77 2.42
N ALA A 45 -12.89 5.63 2.39
CA ALA A 45 -14.21 5.25 1.90
C ALA A 45 -14.19 4.75 0.45
N ALA A 46 -13.35 5.35 -0.40
CA ALA A 46 -13.26 4.97 -1.80
C ALA A 46 -12.81 3.52 -2.00
N LEU A 47 -12.08 2.93 -1.05
CA LEU A 47 -11.62 1.55 -1.15
C LEU A 47 -12.75 0.54 -1.06
N LYS A 48 -13.90 0.93 -0.53
CA LYS A 48 -15.07 0.05 -0.38
C LYS A 48 -15.97 0.06 -1.61
N GLU A 49 -15.67 0.90 -2.58
CA GLU A 49 -16.48 1.02 -3.79
C GLU A 49 -16.10 -0.05 -4.80
N ARG A 50 -16.94 -0.22 -5.81
CA ARG A 50 -16.69 -1.12 -6.91
C ARG A 50 -15.70 -0.44 -7.88
N PHE A 51 -14.56 -1.08 -8.12
CA PHE A 51 -13.55 -0.58 -9.04
C PHE A 51 -13.78 -1.16 -10.43
N PRO A 52 -13.85 -0.33 -11.48
CA PRO A 52 -13.95 -0.84 -12.85
C PRO A 52 -12.76 -1.72 -13.21
N ALA A 53 -12.97 -2.65 -14.16
CA ALA A 53 -11.86 -3.41 -14.72
C ALA A 53 -10.88 -2.46 -15.41
N ASP A 54 -9.66 -2.42 -14.93
CA ASP A 54 -8.61 -1.52 -15.43
C ASP A 54 -7.28 -1.83 -14.73
N ASN A 55 -6.28 -1.05 -15.06
CA ASN A 55 -4.98 -1.09 -14.41
C ASN A 55 -4.90 0.03 -13.37
N TYR A 56 -4.33 -0.30 -12.23
CA TYR A 56 -4.22 0.60 -11.08
C TYR A 56 -2.79 0.63 -10.58
N ARG A 57 -2.45 1.66 -9.82
CA ARG A 57 -1.12 1.82 -9.23
C ARG A 57 -1.25 2.23 -7.77
N ALA A 58 -0.59 1.47 -6.89
CA ALA A 58 -0.45 1.83 -5.50
C ALA A 58 0.96 2.35 -5.24
N LEU A 59 1.07 3.46 -4.53
CA LEU A 59 2.36 4.02 -4.11
C LEU A 59 2.50 3.86 -2.60
N PHE A 60 3.65 3.32 -2.18
CA PHE A 60 3.97 3.10 -0.77
C PHE A 60 5.19 3.93 -0.42
N HIS A 61 5.05 4.88 0.48
CA HIS A 61 6.14 5.79 0.87
C HIS A 61 6.99 5.15 1.96
N VAL A 62 7.82 4.20 1.56
CA VAL A 62 8.59 3.34 2.47
C VAL A 62 9.64 4.13 3.24
N ALA A 63 10.47 4.94 2.55
CA ALA A 63 11.54 5.67 3.21
C ALA A 63 11.01 6.64 4.27
N ASP A 64 9.96 7.38 3.93
CA ASP A 64 9.36 8.35 4.87
C ASP A 64 8.83 7.65 6.11
N TYR A 65 8.22 6.48 5.94
CA TYR A 65 7.76 5.67 7.07
C TYR A 65 8.92 5.31 8.00
N TYR A 66 10.02 4.76 7.44
CA TYR A 66 11.14 4.35 8.27
C TYR A 66 11.83 5.52 8.96
N ARG A 67 11.92 6.68 8.30
CA ARG A 67 12.45 7.89 8.94
C ARG A 67 11.59 8.32 10.12
N LYS A 68 10.27 8.24 9.99
CA LYS A 68 9.35 8.56 11.10
C LYS A 68 9.52 7.60 12.28
N THR A 69 9.88 6.34 12.03
CA THR A 69 10.10 5.38 13.10
C THR A 69 11.48 5.49 13.73
N GLY A 70 12.30 6.41 13.26
CA GLY A 70 13.63 6.67 13.81
C GLY A 70 14.75 5.86 13.15
N VAL A 71 14.46 5.15 12.06
CA VAL A 71 15.50 4.44 11.32
C VAL A 71 16.35 5.45 10.55
N ARG A 72 17.67 5.36 10.72
CA ARG A 72 18.58 6.23 10.00
C ARG A 72 18.79 5.71 8.59
N LEU A 73 18.38 6.50 7.60
CA LEU A 73 18.55 6.18 6.19
C LEU A 73 19.51 7.19 5.54
N PRO A 74 20.24 6.77 4.50
CA PRO A 74 21.08 7.70 3.73
C PRO A 74 20.20 8.67 2.94
N PRO A 75 20.79 9.75 2.37
CA PRO A 75 20.03 10.71 1.54
C PRO A 75 19.33 10.05 0.35
N HIS A 76 19.89 8.99 -0.20
CA HIS A 76 19.28 8.21 -1.28
C HIS A 76 19.04 6.78 -0.78
N PRO A 77 17.94 6.53 -0.04
CA PRO A 77 17.68 5.21 0.52
C PRO A 77 17.42 4.19 -0.58
N PHE A 78 17.71 2.92 -0.30
CA PHE A 78 17.53 1.87 -1.31
C PHE A 78 16.06 1.78 -1.76
N LEU A 79 15.12 1.71 -0.81
CA LEU A 79 13.70 1.85 -1.13
C LEU A 79 13.25 3.25 -0.75
N HIS A 80 12.83 4.02 -1.74
CA HIS A 80 12.26 5.35 -1.54
C HIS A 80 10.75 5.27 -1.53
N VAL A 81 10.15 5.25 -2.71
CA VAL A 81 8.71 5.03 -2.91
C VAL A 81 8.56 3.77 -3.75
N VAL A 82 7.75 2.84 -3.32
CA VAL A 82 7.45 1.66 -4.11
C VAL A 82 6.19 1.91 -4.91
N SER A 83 6.29 1.72 -6.22
CA SER A 83 5.17 1.81 -7.15
C SER A 83 4.77 0.39 -7.55
N TYR A 84 3.53 0.01 -7.25
CA TYR A 84 3.04 -1.33 -7.53
C TYR A 84 1.86 -1.26 -8.48
N ASP A 85 2.08 -1.76 -9.69
CA ASP A 85 1.05 -1.81 -10.72
C ASP A 85 0.30 -3.13 -10.64
N PHE A 86 -1.04 -3.07 -10.67
CA PHE A 86 -1.87 -4.27 -10.62
C PHE A 86 -3.13 -4.05 -11.44
N GLY A 87 -3.75 -5.16 -11.84
CA GLY A 87 -4.99 -5.12 -12.61
C GLY A 87 -6.17 -5.61 -11.79
N ILE A 88 -7.32 -5.02 -12.02
CA ILE A 88 -8.61 -5.55 -11.57
C ILE A 88 -9.34 -6.03 -12.81
N ASP A 89 -9.53 -7.34 -12.91
CA ASP A 89 -10.24 -7.93 -14.04
C ASP A 89 -11.69 -8.25 -13.69
N GLN A 90 -11.96 -8.55 -12.42
CA GLN A 90 -13.29 -8.94 -11.95
C GLN A 90 -13.79 -7.94 -10.91
N PRO A 91 -14.48 -6.86 -11.35
CA PRO A 91 -14.91 -5.78 -10.44
C PRO A 91 -15.79 -6.22 -9.28
N GLU A 92 -16.44 -7.37 -9.38
CA GLU A 92 -17.30 -7.89 -8.31
C GLU A 92 -16.52 -8.58 -7.20
N GLN A 93 -15.24 -8.90 -7.44
CA GLN A 93 -14.39 -9.55 -6.45
C GLN A 93 -13.66 -8.51 -5.60
N HIS A 94 -13.32 -8.91 -4.38
CA HIS A 94 -12.47 -8.09 -3.52
C HIS A 94 -11.00 -8.35 -3.84
N TYR A 95 -10.21 -7.28 -3.91
CA TYR A 95 -8.77 -7.36 -4.16
C TYR A 95 -8.03 -6.89 -2.92
N HIS A 96 -7.38 -7.82 -2.23
CA HIS A 96 -6.58 -7.53 -1.06
C HIS A 96 -5.11 -7.47 -1.43
N LEU A 97 -4.45 -6.37 -1.06
CA LEU A 97 -3.02 -6.15 -1.31
C LEU A 97 -2.26 -6.15 0.01
N PRO A 98 -1.63 -7.27 0.41
CA PRO A 98 -0.69 -7.26 1.52
C PRO A 98 0.67 -6.75 1.02
N PHE A 99 1.13 -5.66 1.61
CA PHE A 99 2.44 -5.08 1.33
C PHE A 99 3.34 -5.31 2.54
N LYS A 100 4.41 -6.07 2.34
CA LYS A 100 5.36 -6.43 3.40
C LYS A 100 6.70 -5.86 3.06
N CYS A 101 7.31 -5.09 3.95
CA CYS A 101 8.53 -4.36 3.62
C CYS A 101 9.56 -4.36 4.74
N THR A 102 10.78 -4.08 4.32
CA THR A 102 11.90 -3.66 5.14
C THR A 102 12.49 -2.42 4.45
N PRO A 103 13.49 -1.74 5.04
CA PRO A 103 14.18 -0.67 4.29
C PRO A 103 14.87 -1.16 3.01
N TRP A 104 15.02 -2.48 2.81
CA TRP A 104 15.84 -3.06 1.75
C TRP A 104 15.07 -3.87 0.72
N GLY A 105 13.78 -4.15 0.95
CA GLY A 105 13.02 -4.97 0.03
C GLY A 105 11.56 -5.02 0.41
N TYR A 106 10.76 -5.61 -0.49
CA TYR A 106 9.33 -5.74 -0.24
C TYR A 106 8.75 -6.93 -0.99
N SER A 107 7.55 -7.33 -0.57
CA SER A 107 6.69 -8.19 -1.36
C SER A 107 5.29 -7.61 -1.38
N CYS A 108 4.61 -7.77 -2.50
CA CYS A 108 3.22 -7.39 -2.65
C CYS A 108 2.58 -8.35 -3.64
N PHE A 109 1.36 -8.77 -3.35
CA PHE A 109 0.69 -9.76 -4.19
C PHE A 109 -0.82 -9.64 -3.96
N ARG A 110 -1.62 -10.34 -4.75
CA ARG A 110 -3.04 -10.45 -4.46
C ARG A 110 -3.23 -11.46 -3.35
N GLY A 111 -3.61 -10.98 -2.16
CA GLY A 111 -3.87 -11.82 -1.01
C GLY A 111 -5.22 -12.50 -1.06
N GLY A 112 -5.44 -13.45 -0.15
CA GLY A 112 -6.74 -14.04 0.06
C GLY A 112 -7.71 -13.03 0.64
N ALA A 113 -8.95 -13.12 0.25
CA ALA A 113 -9.99 -12.25 0.77
C ALA A 113 -10.47 -12.72 2.15
#